data_510fa309ffc355fd99cc3ffb628fa251
#
_entry.id   510fa309ffc355fd99cc3ffb628fa251
#
_cell.length_a   1.000
_cell.length_b   1.000
_cell.length_c   1.000
_cell.angle_alpha   90.00
_cell.angle_beta   90.00
_cell.angle_gamma   90.00
#
_symmetry.space_group_name_H-M   'P 1'
#
loop_
_entity.id
_entity.type
_entity.pdbx_description
1 polymer ?
#
loop_
_entity_poly.entity_id
_entity_poly.type
_entity_poly.pdbx_seq_one_letter_code
_entity_poly.pdbx_strand_id
1 'polypeptide(L)'
;HEQMLKSRGKASNRKPPSLLVVLIAGSVTTALALGARSTMGIFLDPVSDGLGLGTGSFALMVAVQNLIWGIGQPVAGGLADRFGTRRVLVIGAVIYAAGLLVLAEATGPMGLHVGGGVLMGVGMAAASFSVVLAAIGRLVDESRRSFALGVATAAGSVGQFTLIPLARILIESTSWETAMLVMAGLTALIIVFCLPLRDPEKSNQNQEVEIGEDETLREVFGRA
;
A
#
# COMPACT_ATOMS: atom_id res chain seq x y z
N HIS A 1 -12.57 -43.77 3.42
CA HIS A 1 -13.54 -42.67 3.15
C HIS A 1 -13.61 -41.68 4.33
N GLU A 2 -13.56 -42.19 5.57
CA GLU A 2 -13.67 -41.38 6.80
C GLU A 2 -12.38 -40.55 7.10
N GLN A 3 -11.21 -41.01 6.65
CA GLN A 3 -9.94 -40.23 6.80
C GLN A 3 -9.83 -39.06 5.83
N MET A 4 -10.47 -39.11 4.66
CA MET A 4 -10.57 -37.99 3.73
C MET A 4 -11.49 -36.88 4.25
N LEU A 5 -12.53 -37.22 5.01
CA LEU A 5 -13.42 -36.22 5.62
C LEU A 5 -12.80 -35.51 6.83
N LYS A 6 -11.87 -36.15 7.55
CA LYS A 6 -11.16 -35.53 8.69
C LYS A 6 -10.04 -34.57 8.28
N SER A 7 -9.47 -34.67 7.05
CA SER A 7 -8.49 -33.72 6.56
C SER A 7 -9.11 -32.39 6.08
N ARG A 8 -10.40 -32.36 5.78
CA ARG A 8 -11.18 -31.18 5.38
C ARG A 8 -11.52 -30.19 6.51
N GLY A 9 -11.26 -30.57 7.77
CA GLY A 9 -11.66 -29.80 8.96
C GLY A 9 -10.71 -28.71 9.44
N LYS A 10 -9.65 -28.38 8.71
CA LYS A 10 -8.70 -27.31 9.09
C LYS A 10 -8.79 -26.07 8.19
N ALA A 11 -9.98 -25.72 7.73
CA ALA A 11 -10.25 -24.37 7.27
C ALA A 11 -10.00 -23.44 8.48
N SER A 12 -9.06 -22.54 8.33
CA SER A 12 -8.65 -21.58 9.37
C SER A 12 -9.88 -20.74 9.77
N ASN A 13 -10.53 -21.12 10.85
CA ASN A 13 -11.70 -20.44 11.44
C ASN A 13 -11.26 -19.09 12.08
N ARG A 14 -10.58 -18.24 11.29
CA ARG A 14 -10.21 -16.90 11.73
C ARG A 14 -11.38 -15.97 11.42
N LYS A 15 -12.05 -15.52 12.48
CA LYS A 15 -13.09 -14.50 12.38
C LYS A 15 -12.61 -13.32 11.52
N PRO A 16 -13.47 -12.76 10.67
CA PRO A 16 -13.14 -11.54 9.92
C PRO A 16 -12.73 -10.43 10.91
N PRO A 17 -11.80 -9.55 10.53
CA PRO A 17 -11.40 -8.44 11.39
C PRO A 17 -12.61 -7.54 11.69
N SER A 18 -12.69 -7.02 12.91
CA SER A 18 -13.77 -6.09 13.27
C SER A 18 -13.70 -4.82 12.42
N LEU A 19 -14.84 -4.17 12.20
CA LEU A 19 -14.91 -2.91 11.47
C LEU A 19 -13.89 -1.88 12.00
N LEU A 20 -13.77 -1.77 13.33
CA LEU A 20 -12.83 -0.84 13.97
C LEU A 20 -11.38 -1.14 13.58
N VAL A 21 -10.98 -2.40 13.56
CA VAL A 21 -9.63 -2.83 13.16
C VAL A 21 -9.36 -2.49 11.69
N VAL A 22 -10.32 -2.72 10.80
CA VAL A 22 -10.19 -2.36 9.37
C VAL A 22 -10.09 -0.85 9.18
N LEU A 23 -10.91 -0.08 9.91
CA LEU A 23 -10.88 1.38 9.87
C LEU A 23 -9.54 1.93 10.35
N ILE A 24 -9.03 1.49 11.49
CA ILE A 24 -7.74 1.92 12.00
C ILE A 24 -6.61 1.53 11.04
N ALA A 25 -6.58 0.27 10.61
CA ALA A 25 -5.57 -0.23 9.70
C ALA A 25 -5.55 0.55 8.37
N GLY A 26 -6.69 0.71 7.74
CA GLY A 26 -6.84 1.45 6.49
C GLY A 26 -6.51 2.93 6.65
N SER A 27 -7.01 3.57 7.70
CA SER A 27 -6.78 5.00 7.98
C SER A 27 -5.30 5.30 8.22
N VAL A 28 -4.63 4.54 9.08
CA VAL A 28 -3.21 4.74 9.35
C VAL A 28 -2.35 4.47 8.12
N THR A 29 -2.62 3.38 7.40
CA THR A 29 -1.92 3.06 6.16
C THR A 29 -2.05 4.19 5.14
N THR A 30 -3.27 4.70 4.94
CA THR A 30 -3.54 5.80 4.01
C THR A 30 -2.87 7.11 4.46
N ALA A 31 -2.95 7.45 5.75
CA ALA A 31 -2.34 8.64 6.31
C ALA A 31 -0.82 8.64 6.13
N LEU A 32 -0.16 7.51 6.40
CA LEU A 32 1.29 7.38 6.24
C LEU A 32 1.71 7.44 4.76
N ALA A 33 1.01 6.71 3.88
CA ALA A 33 1.35 6.66 2.46
C ALA A 33 1.17 8.03 1.76
N LEU A 34 0.02 8.67 1.92
CA LEU A 34 -0.25 9.99 1.34
C LEU A 34 0.52 11.12 2.03
N GLY A 35 0.66 11.02 3.35
CA GLY A 35 1.39 12.00 4.13
C GLY A 35 2.87 12.07 3.72
N ALA A 36 3.56 10.93 3.69
CA ALA A 36 4.97 10.86 3.28
C ALA A 36 5.16 11.36 1.84
N ARG A 37 4.27 10.98 0.91
CA ARG A 37 4.31 11.48 -0.47
C ARG A 37 4.22 13.01 -0.52
N SER A 38 3.33 13.59 0.26
CA SER A 38 3.06 15.05 0.22
C SER A 38 4.20 15.89 0.80
N THR A 39 5.14 15.29 1.53
CA THR A 39 6.31 16.00 2.04
C THR A 39 7.37 16.28 0.97
N MET A 40 7.33 15.60 -0.19
CA MET A 40 8.39 15.73 -1.21
C MET A 40 8.62 17.16 -1.68
N GLY A 41 7.59 18.00 -1.71
CA GLY A 41 7.72 19.40 -2.13
C GLY A 41 8.63 20.24 -1.24
N ILE A 42 8.63 19.97 0.07
CA ILE A 42 9.49 20.71 1.02
C ILE A 42 10.94 20.22 1.06
N PHE A 43 11.22 19.07 0.46
CA PHE A 43 12.58 18.54 0.30
C PHE A 43 13.30 19.08 -0.93
N LEU A 44 12.63 19.83 -1.82
CA LEU A 44 13.20 20.33 -3.07
C LEU A 44 14.53 21.07 -2.85
N ASP A 45 14.48 22.16 -2.08
CA ASP A 45 15.65 22.98 -1.85
C ASP A 45 16.71 22.28 -0.97
N PRO A 46 16.34 21.69 0.20
CA PRO A 46 17.33 21.02 1.05
C PRO A 46 18.09 19.89 0.35
N VAL A 47 17.42 19.07 -0.45
CA VAL A 47 18.06 17.96 -1.18
C VAL A 47 18.88 18.49 -2.37
N SER A 48 18.36 19.47 -3.12
CA SER A 48 19.08 20.05 -4.25
C SER A 48 20.38 20.71 -3.81
N ASP A 49 20.34 21.48 -2.73
CA ASP A 49 21.49 22.16 -2.15
C ASP A 49 22.47 21.15 -1.52
N GLY A 50 21.95 20.19 -0.75
CA GLY A 50 22.76 19.18 -0.08
C GLY A 50 23.53 18.27 -1.05
N LEU A 51 22.94 17.95 -2.20
CA LEU A 51 23.58 17.15 -3.25
C LEU A 51 24.38 18.00 -4.28
N GLY A 52 24.33 19.33 -4.19
CA GLY A 52 24.91 20.21 -5.18
C GLY A 52 24.30 20.07 -6.57
N LEU A 53 23.02 19.66 -6.64
CA LEU A 53 22.29 19.48 -7.89
C LEU A 53 21.33 20.65 -8.11
N GLY A 54 21.11 21.01 -9.36
CA GLY A 54 20.07 21.99 -9.66
C GLY A 54 18.66 21.48 -9.37
N THR A 55 17.73 22.39 -9.03
CA THR A 55 16.32 22.08 -8.77
C THR A 55 15.64 21.31 -9.91
N GLY A 56 16.14 21.46 -11.16
CA GLY A 56 15.70 20.67 -12.31
C GLY A 56 15.90 19.17 -12.17
N SER A 57 17.00 18.73 -11.52
CA SER A 57 17.24 17.30 -11.25
C SER A 57 16.21 16.73 -10.26
N PHE A 58 15.90 17.49 -9.23
CA PHE A 58 14.86 17.10 -8.27
C PHE A 58 13.47 17.08 -8.94
N ALA A 59 13.14 18.10 -9.74
CA ALA A 59 11.88 18.16 -10.48
C ALA A 59 11.75 16.97 -11.45
N LEU A 60 12.82 16.58 -12.14
CA LEU A 60 12.84 15.39 -13.00
C LEU A 60 12.62 14.11 -12.17
N MET A 61 13.26 13.98 -11.01
CA MET A 61 13.03 12.86 -10.09
C MET A 61 11.55 12.75 -9.70
N VAL A 62 10.92 13.86 -9.31
CA VAL A 62 9.48 13.88 -8.97
C VAL A 62 8.61 13.57 -10.18
N ALA A 63 8.96 14.01 -11.37
CA ALA A 63 8.25 13.67 -12.61
C ALA A 63 8.30 12.16 -12.90
N VAL A 64 9.48 11.54 -12.80
CA VAL A 64 9.66 10.08 -12.93
C VAL A 64 8.87 9.34 -11.87
N GLN A 65 8.96 9.78 -10.61
CA GLN A 65 8.20 9.22 -9.50
C GLN A 65 6.70 9.21 -9.78
N ASN A 66 6.13 10.35 -10.20
CA ASN A 66 4.69 10.47 -10.49
C ASN A 66 4.28 9.64 -11.72
N LEU A 67 5.12 9.55 -12.75
CA LEU A 67 4.87 8.72 -13.91
C LEU A 67 4.80 7.24 -13.53
N ILE A 68 5.80 6.74 -12.80
CA ILE A 68 5.83 5.35 -12.32
C ILE A 68 4.66 5.08 -11.37
N TRP A 69 4.37 6.00 -10.46
CA TRP A 69 3.22 5.90 -9.57
C TRP A 69 1.90 5.80 -10.33
N GLY A 70 1.69 6.68 -11.33
CA GLY A 70 0.46 6.69 -12.13
C GLY A 70 0.26 5.42 -12.96
N ILE A 71 1.29 4.98 -13.69
CA ILE A 71 1.26 3.75 -14.49
C ILE A 71 1.20 2.51 -13.58
N GLY A 72 1.87 2.55 -12.44
CA GLY A 72 1.95 1.43 -11.51
C GLY A 72 0.65 1.14 -10.76
N GLN A 73 -0.25 2.10 -10.58
CA GLN A 73 -1.50 1.90 -9.81
C GLN A 73 -2.42 0.81 -10.40
N PRO A 74 -2.76 0.80 -11.69
CA PRO A 74 -3.55 -0.28 -12.28
C PRO A 74 -2.87 -1.65 -12.15
N VAL A 75 -1.54 -1.69 -12.33
CA VAL A 75 -0.74 -2.91 -12.17
C VAL A 75 -0.79 -3.41 -10.72
N ALA A 76 -0.60 -2.52 -9.76
CA ALA A 76 -0.69 -2.85 -8.34
C ALA A 76 -2.08 -3.33 -7.94
N GLY A 77 -3.15 -2.74 -8.49
CA GLY A 77 -4.52 -3.20 -8.32
C GLY A 77 -4.70 -4.63 -8.82
N GLY A 78 -4.27 -4.93 -10.05
CA GLY A 78 -4.33 -6.28 -10.62
C GLY A 78 -3.49 -7.31 -9.84
N LEU A 79 -2.32 -6.90 -9.33
CA LEU A 79 -1.51 -7.75 -8.45
C LEU A 79 -2.20 -7.99 -7.10
N ALA A 80 -2.87 -6.97 -6.53
CA ALA A 80 -3.63 -7.11 -5.30
C ALA A 80 -4.82 -8.08 -5.49
N ASP A 81 -5.50 -8.02 -6.62
CA ASP A 81 -6.58 -8.93 -6.95
C ASP A 81 -6.09 -10.39 -7.14
N ARG A 82 -4.87 -10.57 -7.66
CA ARG A 82 -4.30 -11.89 -7.92
C ARG A 82 -3.62 -12.51 -6.69
N PHE A 83 -2.78 -11.74 -6.00
CA PHE A 83 -1.90 -12.23 -4.93
C PHE A 83 -2.36 -11.83 -3.53
N GLY A 84 -3.41 -11.03 -3.41
CA GLY A 84 -3.97 -10.52 -2.17
C GLY A 84 -3.42 -9.14 -1.79
N THR A 85 -4.32 -8.27 -1.33
CA THR A 85 -4.04 -6.87 -1.01
C THR A 85 -2.93 -6.69 0.02
N ARG A 86 -2.94 -7.49 1.09
CA ARG A 86 -1.93 -7.39 2.15
C ARG A 86 -0.51 -7.59 1.62
N ARG A 87 -0.28 -8.58 0.74
CA ARG A 87 1.05 -8.86 0.19
C ARG A 87 1.56 -7.68 -0.64
N VAL A 88 0.69 -7.13 -1.46
CA VAL A 88 1.04 -5.98 -2.32
C VAL A 88 1.35 -4.75 -1.47
N LEU A 89 0.55 -4.46 -0.43
CA LEU A 89 0.80 -3.34 0.49
C LEU A 89 2.13 -3.50 1.25
N VAL A 90 2.43 -4.71 1.75
CA VAL A 90 3.70 -4.99 2.46
C VAL A 90 4.90 -4.79 1.52
N ILE A 91 4.86 -5.37 0.32
CA ILE A 91 5.93 -5.21 -0.66
C ILE A 91 6.08 -3.73 -1.05
N GLY A 92 4.97 -3.06 -1.30
CA GLY A 92 4.94 -1.63 -1.59
C GLY A 92 5.57 -0.79 -0.49
N ALA A 93 5.21 -1.05 0.77
CA ALA A 93 5.76 -0.34 1.92
C ALA A 93 7.27 -0.57 2.09
N VAL A 94 7.75 -1.80 1.87
CA VAL A 94 9.19 -2.12 1.89
C VAL A 94 9.93 -1.36 0.80
N ILE A 95 9.42 -1.38 -0.44
CA ILE A 95 10.05 -0.68 -1.57
C ILE A 95 10.01 0.84 -1.34
N TYR A 96 8.91 1.37 -0.81
CA TYR A 96 8.75 2.79 -0.52
C TYR A 96 9.76 3.24 0.54
N ALA A 97 9.84 2.52 1.67
CA ALA A 97 10.82 2.82 2.73
C ALA A 97 12.26 2.68 2.22
N ALA A 98 12.56 1.65 1.43
CA ALA A 98 13.86 1.49 0.78
C ALA A 98 14.20 2.66 -0.14
N GLY A 99 13.24 3.16 -0.92
CA GLY A 99 13.41 4.35 -1.77
C GLY A 99 13.79 5.59 -0.97
N LEU A 100 13.11 5.83 0.15
CA LEU A 100 13.43 6.93 1.08
C LEU A 100 14.81 6.76 1.73
N LEU A 101 15.20 5.52 2.10
CA LEU A 101 16.54 5.23 2.63
C LEU A 101 17.63 5.49 1.59
N VAL A 102 17.45 4.99 0.35
CA VAL A 102 18.41 5.25 -0.75
C VAL A 102 18.52 6.74 -1.04
N LEU A 103 17.41 7.47 -0.96
CA LEU A 103 17.42 8.93 -1.14
C LEU A 103 18.13 9.64 0.02
N ALA A 104 17.92 9.20 1.26
CA ALA A 104 18.59 9.76 2.44
C ALA A 104 20.12 9.59 2.40
N GLU A 105 20.60 8.48 1.85
CA GLU A 105 22.02 8.14 1.68
C GLU A 105 22.58 8.60 0.32
N ALA A 106 21.79 9.35 -0.47
CA ALA A 106 22.23 9.78 -1.79
C ALA A 106 23.40 10.76 -1.71
N THR A 107 24.40 10.54 -2.54
CA THR A 107 25.57 11.41 -2.69
C THR A 107 25.64 12.04 -4.08
N GLY A 108 24.63 11.84 -4.91
CA GLY A 108 24.58 12.36 -6.28
C GLY A 108 23.31 11.96 -7.03
N PRO A 109 23.27 12.25 -8.35
CA PRO A 109 22.05 12.10 -9.15
C PRO A 109 21.52 10.67 -9.21
N MET A 110 22.39 9.66 -9.16
CA MET A 110 21.97 8.26 -9.21
C MET A 110 21.08 7.90 -8.00
N GLY A 111 21.51 8.24 -6.78
CA GLY A 111 20.72 8.00 -5.56
C GLY A 111 19.41 8.76 -5.56
N LEU A 112 19.44 10.03 -6.05
CA LEU A 112 18.24 10.85 -6.22
C LEU A 112 17.22 10.18 -7.14
N HIS A 113 17.60 9.79 -8.35
CA HIS A 113 16.67 9.25 -9.34
C HIS A 113 16.24 7.80 -9.03
N VAL A 114 17.16 6.95 -8.58
CA VAL A 114 16.82 5.55 -8.24
C VAL A 114 15.99 5.51 -6.96
N GLY A 115 16.43 6.16 -5.89
CA GLY A 115 15.73 6.17 -4.61
C GLY A 115 14.41 6.94 -4.70
N GLY A 116 14.50 8.23 -4.99
CA GLY A 116 13.36 9.14 -5.01
C GLY A 116 12.44 8.96 -6.22
N GLY A 117 12.99 8.67 -7.39
CA GLY A 117 12.22 8.49 -8.62
C GLY A 117 11.62 7.09 -8.75
N VAL A 118 12.47 6.08 -8.92
CA VAL A 118 12.04 4.73 -9.29
C VAL A 118 11.48 3.97 -8.10
N LEU A 119 12.27 3.78 -7.04
CA LEU A 119 11.84 2.96 -5.89
C LEU A 119 10.64 3.56 -5.18
N MET A 120 10.67 4.87 -4.90
CA MET A 120 9.51 5.54 -4.31
C MET A 120 8.29 5.46 -5.22
N GLY A 121 8.43 5.67 -6.54
CA GLY A 121 7.33 5.58 -7.50
C GLY A 121 6.65 4.20 -7.49
N VAL A 122 7.44 3.12 -7.52
CA VAL A 122 6.95 1.73 -7.44
C VAL A 122 6.33 1.45 -6.08
N GLY A 123 7.00 1.83 -4.99
CA GLY A 123 6.50 1.64 -3.63
C GLY A 123 5.17 2.36 -3.39
N MET A 124 5.05 3.61 -3.84
CA MET A 124 3.83 4.41 -3.77
C MET A 124 2.69 3.81 -4.60
N ALA A 125 2.97 3.23 -5.76
CA ALA A 125 1.96 2.55 -6.58
C ALA A 125 1.39 1.33 -5.86
N ALA A 126 2.24 0.51 -5.25
CA ALA A 126 1.84 -0.70 -4.54
C ALA A 126 1.21 -0.42 -3.17
N ALA A 127 1.74 0.56 -2.41
CA ALA A 127 1.15 1.03 -1.15
C ALA A 127 0.13 2.17 -1.37
N SER A 128 -0.59 2.14 -2.50
CA SER A 128 -1.45 3.23 -2.92
C SER A 128 -2.75 3.30 -2.14
N PHE A 129 -3.27 4.51 -2.07
CA PHE A 129 -4.60 4.81 -1.55
C PHE A 129 -5.70 3.96 -2.20
N SER A 130 -5.65 3.77 -3.52
CA SER A 130 -6.62 2.95 -4.27
C SER A 130 -6.61 1.48 -3.84
N VAL A 131 -5.44 0.90 -3.58
CA VAL A 131 -5.31 -0.49 -3.09
C VAL A 131 -5.91 -0.63 -1.68
N VAL A 132 -5.66 0.36 -0.80
CA VAL A 132 -6.26 0.38 0.56
C VAL A 132 -7.77 0.50 0.50
N LEU A 133 -8.31 1.43 -0.32
CA LEU A 133 -9.76 1.59 -0.47
C LEU A 133 -10.43 0.34 -1.04
N ALA A 134 -9.80 -0.32 -2.01
CA ALA A 134 -10.30 -1.58 -2.54
C ALA A 134 -10.35 -2.67 -1.46
N ALA A 135 -9.34 -2.75 -0.58
CA ALA A 135 -9.35 -3.67 0.57
C ALA A 135 -10.50 -3.39 1.53
N ILE A 136 -10.67 -2.12 1.93
CA ILE A 136 -11.78 -1.70 2.81
C ILE A 136 -13.12 -2.03 2.18
N GLY A 137 -13.29 -1.76 0.88
CA GLY A 137 -14.51 -2.03 0.13
C GLY A 137 -14.89 -3.52 0.11
N ARG A 138 -13.91 -4.43 0.17
CA ARG A 138 -14.11 -5.88 0.24
C ARG A 138 -14.33 -6.42 1.64
N LEU A 139 -13.80 -5.74 2.66
CA LEU A 139 -13.82 -6.19 4.05
C LEU A 139 -14.99 -5.64 4.86
N VAL A 140 -15.64 -4.57 4.38
CA VAL A 140 -16.70 -3.87 5.09
C VAL A 140 -18.05 -4.13 4.42
N ASP A 141 -19.07 -4.43 5.24
CA ASP A 141 -20.44 -4.62 4.79
C ASP A 141 -20.94 -3.41 3.96
N GLU A 142 -21.79 -3.68 2.98
CA GLU A 142 -22.31 -2.67 2.05
C GLU A 142 -22.94 -1.46 2.77
N SER A 143 -23.68 -1.70 3.84
CA SER A 143 -24.33 -0.65 4.65
C SER A 143 -23.37 0.34 5.30
N ARG A 144 -22.11 -0.05 5.54
CA ARG A 144 -21.08 0.76 6.22
C ARG A 144 -19.91 1.13 5.31
N ARG A 145 -19.91 0.64 4.08
CA ARG A 145 -18.79 0.80 3.14
C ARG A 145 -18.50 2.27 2.83
N SER A 146 -19.52 3.05 2.51
CA SER A 146 -19.36 4.48 2.22
C SER A 146 -18.75 5.25 3.39
N PHE A 147 -19.19 4.95 4.61
CA PHE A 147 -18.61 5.53 5.82
C PHE A 147 -17.15 5.15 5.99
N ALA A 148 -16.81 3.87 5.85
CA ALA A 148 -15.44 3.38 6.00
C ALA A 148 -14.48 3.98 4.97
N LEU A 149 -14.91 4.10 3.72
CA LEU A 149 -14.14 4.74 2.63
C LEU A 149 -13.95 6.24 2.92
N GLY A 150 -14.99 6.92 3.41
CA GLY A 150 -14.90 8.32 3.81
C GLY A 150 -13.91 8.56 4.95
N VAL A 151 -13.92 7.72 5.98
CA VAL A 151 -12.98 7.79 7.11
C VAL A 151 -11.54 7.58 6.64
N ALA A 152 -11.28 6.57 5.81
CA ALA A 152 -9.95 6.31 5.27
C ALA A 152 -9.44 7.46 4.37
N THR A 153 -10.34 8.07 3.58
CA THR A 153 -10.02 9.24 2.74
C THR A 153 -9.66 10.45 3.61
N ALA A 154 -10.47 10.74 4.63
CA ALA A 154 -10.20 11.83 5.58
C ALA A 154 -8.87 11.62 6.31
N ALA A 155 -8.55 10.38 6.70
CA ALA A 155 -7.28 10.04 7.34
C ALA A 155 -6.08 10.35 6.43
N GLY A 156 -6.20 10.16 5.11
CA GLY A 156 -5.17 10.57 4.15
C GLY A 156 -4.88 12.07 4.22
N SER A 157 -5.91 12.91 4.30
CA SER A 157 -5.76 14.36 4.46
C SER A 157 -5.13 14.72 5.81
N VAL A 158 -5.51 14.03 6.90
CA VAL A 158 -4.87 14.21 8.21
C VAL A 158 -3.38 13.85 8.15
N GLY A 159 -3.02 12.76 7.45
CA GLY A 159 -1.62 12.38 7.24
C GLY A 159 -0.82 13.46 6.52
N GLN A 160 -1.37 14.05 5.47
CA GLN A 160 -0.73 15.17 4.75
C GLN A 160 -0.56 16.40 5.67
N PHE A 161 -1.62 16.75 6.39
CA PHE A 161 -1.61 17.90 7.30
C PHE A 161 -0.62 17.74 8.44
N THR A 162 -0.38 16.53 8.92
CA THR A 162 0.54 16.26 10.05
C THR A 162 1.97 16.01 9.62
N LEU A 163 2.19 15.25 8.52
CA LEU A 163 3.55 14.88 8.12
C LEU A 163 4.31 16.01 7.43
N ILE A 164 3.65 16.94 6.75
CA ILE A 164 4.32 18.08 6.14
C ILE A 164 4.98 18.98 7.21
N PRO A 165 4.28 19.47 8.25
CA PRO A 165 4.92 20.21 9.32
C PRO A 165 5.99 19.42 10.07
N LEU A 166 5.75 18.12 10.31
CA LEU A 166 6.74 17.24 10.96
C LEU A 166 8.04 17.18 10.17
N ALA A 167 7.95 16.93 8.86
CA ALA A 167 9.12 16.87 8.00
C ALA A 167 9.86 18.22 7.97
N ARG A 168 9.12 19.33 7.93
CA ARG A 168 9.71 20.67 7.97
C ARG A 168 10.48 20.92 9.27
N ILE A 169 9.88 20.63 10.42
CA ILE A 169 10.53 20.75 11.72
C ILE A 169 11.80 19.91 11.79
N LEU A 170 11.76 18.67 11.27
CA LEU A 170 12.91 17.79 11.24
C LEU A 170 14.03 18.34 10.35
N ILE A 171 13.72 18.87 9.17
CA ILE A 171 14.69 19.50 8.27
C ILE A 171 15.36 20.70 8.95
N GLU A 172 14.57 21.58 9.59
CA GLU A 172 15.05 22.79 10.22
C GLU A 172 15.84 22.52 11.52
N SER A 173 15.48 21.47 12.27
CA SER A 173 16.11 21.15 13.56
C SER A 173 17.28 20.18 13.47
N THR A 174 17.38 19.40 12.40
CA THR A 174 18.43 18.38 12.22
C THR A 174 19.05 18.47 10.84
N SER A 175 18.57 17.66 9.89
CA SER A 175 18.99 17.68 8.50
C SER A 175 17.93 17.05 7.60
N TRP A 176 18.01 17.26 6.29
CA TRP A 176 17.10 16.65 5.33
C TRP A 176 17.26 15.12 5.28
N GLU A 177 18.48 14.59 5.47
CA GLU A 177 18.76 13.15 5.54
C GLU A 177 18.05 12.52 6.72
N THR A 178 18.17 13.14 7.91
CA THR A 178 17.46 12.66 9.12
C THR A 178 15.95 12.71 8.93
N ALA A 179 15.43 13.76 8.34
CA ALA A 179 14.00 13.86 8.03
C ALA A 179 13.54 12.73 7.08
N MET A 180 14.33 12.41 6.03
CA MET A 180 14.06 11.28 5.14
C MET A 180 14.10 9.94 5.86
N LEU A 181 15.06 9.72 6.77
CA LEU A 181 15.13 8.50 7.58
C LEU A 181 13.89 8.34 8.46
N VAL A 182 13.42 9.42 9.06
CA VAL A 182 12.16 9.40 9.86
C VAL A 182 10.96 9.07 8.95
N MET A 183 10.87 9.67 7.76
CA MET A 183 9.82 9.35 6.79
C MET A 183 9.89 7.89 6.34
N ALA A 184 11.09 7.33 6.15
CA ALA A 184 11.28 5.91 5.86
C ALA A 184 10.76 5.01 6.99
N GLY A 185 11.07 5.35 8.24
CA GLY A 185 10.54 4.66 9.42
C GLY A 185 9.01 4.71 9.51
N LEU A 186 8.42 5.87 9.27
CA LEU A 186 6.97 6.05 9.26
C LEU A 186 6.30 5.25 8.14
N THR A 187 6.87 5.24 6.93
CA THR A 187 6.33 4.41 5.84
C THR A 187 6.51 2.92 6.10
N ALA A 188 7.59 2.50 6.78
CA ALA A 188 7.76 1.12 7.20
C ALA A 188 6.68 0.65 8.20
N LEU A 189 6.10 1.55 9.00
CA LEU A 189 4.96 1.21 9.88
C LEU A 189 3.72 0.73 9.09
N ILE A 190 3.60 1.09 7.81
CA ILE A 190 2.54 0.55 6.93
C ILE A 190 2.55 -0.98 6.96
N ILE A 191 3.74 -1.62 7.03
CA ILE A 191 3.88 -3.07 7.10
C ILE A 191 3.07 -3.66 8.27
N VAL A 192 3.10 -2.99 9.41
CA VAL A 192 2.38 -3.45 10.62
C VAL A 192 0.89 -3.17 10.49
N PHE A 193 0.53 -1.94 10.10
CA PHE A 193 -0.86 -1.52 10.05
C PHE A 193 -1.66 -2.13 8.90
N CYS A 194 -1.02 -2.55 7.79
CA CYS A 194 -1.73 -3.23 6.70
C CYS A 194 -2.00 -4.72 6.96
N LEU A 195 -1.47 -5.31 8.03
CA LEU A 195 -1.65 -6.74 8.34
C LEU A 195 -3.13 -7.18 8.46
N PRO A 196 -4.03 -6.38 9.07
CA PRO A 196 -5.45 -6.73 9.12
C PRO A 196 -6.18 -6.62 7.77
N LEU A 197 -5.62 -5.91 6.78
CA LEU A 197 -6.22 -5.71 5.45
C LEU A 197 -6.02 -6.96 4.57
N ARG A 198 -6.56 -8.08 5.02
CA ARG A 198 -6.55 -9.34 4.28
C ARG A 198 -7.82 -9.46 3.46
N ASP A 199 -7.68 -9.87 2.20
CA ASP A 199 -8.86 -10.24 1.41
C ASP A 199 -9.54 -11.46 2.06
N PRO A 200 -10.88 -11.49 2.11
CA PRO A 200 -11.62 -12.70 2.46
C PRO A 200 -11.16 -13.82 1.51
N GLU A 201 -10.85 -14.96 2.06
CA GLU A 201 -10.26 -16.08 1.33
C GLU A 201 -11.13 -16.44 0.12
N LYS A 202 -10.58 -16.42 -1.08
CA LYS A 202 -11.22 -16.89 -2.33
C LYS A 202 -11.59 -18.39 -2.28
N SER A 203 -11.41 -19.04 -1.13
CA SER A 203 -11.64 -20.46 -0.90
C SER A 203 -13.08 -20.90 -1.21
N ASN A 204 -14.07 -20.04 -1.03
CA ASN A 204 -15.47 -20.43 -1.26
C ASN A 204 -15.88 -20.25 -2.73
N GLN A 205 -15.37 -19.26 -3.45
CA GLN A 205 -15.78 -19.04 -4.84
C GLN A 205 -15.27 -20.11 -5.80
N ASN A 206 -14.05 -20.61 -5.61
CA ASN A 206 -13.54 -21.72 -6.42
C ASN A 206 -14.22 -23.05 -6.08
N GLN A 207 -14.64 -23.25 -4.82
CA GLN A 207 -15.41 -24.44 -4.44
C GLN A 207 -16.84 -24.41 -4.98
N GLU A 208 -17.50 -23.25 -5.00
CA GLU A 208 -18.84 -23.12 -5.58
C GLU A 208 -18.83 -23.30 -7.11
N VAL A 209 -17.78 -22.80 -7.80
CA VAL A 209 -17.63 -23.02 -9.24
C VAL A 209 -17.31 -24.49 -9.55
N GLU A 210 -16.39 -25.13 -8.82
CA GLU A 210 -16.07 -26.55 -8.99
C GLU A 210 -17.30 -27.46 -8.69
N ILE A 211 -18.08 -27.13 -7.65
CA ILE A 211 -19.29 -27.90 -7.31
C ILE A 211 -20.37 -27.69 -8.38
N GLY A 212 -20.54 -26.47 -8.86
CA GLY A 212 -21.49 -26.14 -9.93
C GLY A 212 -21.14 -26.80 -11.27
N GLU A 213 -19.86 -26.86 -11.63
CA GLU A 213 -19.40 -27.57 -12.84
C GLU A 213 -19.60 -29.09 -12.71
N ASP A 214 -19.30 -29.68 -11.54
CA ASP A 214 -19.45 -31.12 -11.29
C ASP A 214 -20.92 -31.56 -11.27
N GLU A 215 -21.81 -30.72 -10.71
CA GLU A 215 -23.28 -30.96 -10.75
C GLU A 215 -23.81 -30.81 -12.20
N THR A 216 -23.39 -29.80 -12.94
CA THR A 216 -23.81 -29.62 -14.34
C THR A 216 -23.33 -30.75 -15.23
N LEU A 217 -22.11 -31.23 -15.06
CA LEU A 217 -21.58 -32.38 -15.79
C LEU A 217 -22.34 -33.66 -15.42
N ARG A 218 -22.69 -33.87 -14.15
CA ARG A 218 -23.49 -35.04 -13.73
C ARG A 218 -24.91 -35.00 -14.29
N GLU A 219 -25.55 -33.84 -14.37
CA GLU A 219 -26.87 -33.70 -15.00
C GLU A 219 -26.84 -33.95 -16.50
N VAL A 220 -25.80 -33.46 -17.20
CA VAL A 220 -25.65 -33.64 -18.65
C VAL A 220 -25.28 -35.07 -19.03
N PHE A 221 -24.38 -35.71 -18.28
CA PHE A 221 -23.91 -37.08 -18.59
C PHE A 221 -24.71 -38.18 -17.86
N GLY A 222 -25.50 -37.84 -16.86
CA GLY A 222 -26.37 -38.82 -16.15
C GLY A 222 -27.75 -39.07 -16.82
N ARG A 223 -28.04 -38.33 -17.89
CA ARG A 223 -29.26 -38.52 -18.72
C ARG A 223 -29.01 -39.24 -20.05
N ALA A 224 -27.82 -39.74 -20.29
CA ALA A 224 -27.45 -40.59 -21.40
C ALA A 224 -27.28 -42.04 -20.91
#